data_4370f645ba8d231500a3bfdcf948860f
#
_entry.id   4370f645ba8d231500a3bfdcf948860f
#
_cell.length_a   1.000
_cell.length_b   1.000
_cell.length_c   1.000
_cell.angle_alpha   90.00
_cell.angle_beta   90.00
_cell.angle_gamma   90.00
#
_symmetry.space_group_name_H-M   'P 1'
#
loop_
_entity.id
_entity.type
_entity.pdbx_description
1 polymer ?
#
loop_
_entity_poly.entity_id
_entity_poly.type
_entity_poly.pdbx_seq_one_letter_code
_entity_poly.pdbx_strand_id
1 'polypeptide(L)'
;DPRACERLLNALCALGLLRKAGNRFANAPLARRFLVAGRPEYLAGLGHRAAQWRSWAALTEAVRRGTAPAVRPAVRGDEKRRRAFIAAMHERARLQAPLIAARLDLSRARRCLDIGGGSGAFAMALCRARPGLRVTLFDLPEIIGLAREYVARGRLLGRIDFLAGDFRRGGFGSGFDLALLSAIVHMNGAGQNRRLIARAAAALAPGDPLVIQDFIMDPSRTR
;
A
#
# COMPACT_ATOMS: atom_id res chain seq x y z
N ASP A 1 -30.98 -7.49 17.41
CA ASP A 1 -32.40 -7.42 17.05
C ASP A 1 -32.62 -8.12 15.71
N PRO A 2 -33.45 -9.19 15.63
CA PRO A 2 -33.71 -9.94 14.41
C PRO A 2 -34.33 -9.10 13.29
N ARG A 3 -35.23 -8.18 13.60
CA ARG A 3 -35.89 -7.31 12.61
C ARG A 3 -34.89 -6.36 11.96
N ALA A 4 -33.98 -5.77 12.74
CA ALA A 4 -32.94 -4.90 12.22
C ALA A 4 -31.97 -5.71 11.32
N CYS A 5 -31.61 -6.92 11.74
CA CYS A 5 -30.79 -7.82 10.95
C CYS A 5 -31.48 -8.19 9.62
N GLU A 6 -32.75 -8.54 9.64
CA GLU A 6 -33.50 -8.87 8.42
C GLU A 6 -33.59 -7.68 7.45
N ARG A 7 -33.82 -6.46 7.97
CA ARG A 7 -33.83 -5.24 7.13
C ARG A 7 -32.49 -5.03 6.44
N LEU A 8 -31.37 -5.19 7.18
CA LEU A 8 -30.02 -5.10 6.61
C LEU A 8 -29.79 -6.17 5.53
N LEU A 9 -30.16 -7.43 5.81
CA LEU A 9 -30.01 -8.53 4.85
C LEU A 9 -30.88 -8.31 3.60
N ASN A 10 -32.11 -7.81 3.74
CA ASN A 10 -32.96 -7.45 2.61
C ASN A 10 -32.35 -6.31 1.77
N ALA A 11 -31.77 -5.29 2.41
CA ALA A 11 -31.05 -4.23 1.71
C ALA A 11 -29.84 -4.77 0.92
N LEU A 12 -29.09 -5.71 1.52
CA LEU A 12 -27.98 -6.37 0.81
C LEU A 12 -28.45 -7.25 -0.36
N CYS A 13 -29.68 -7.80 -0.29
CA CYS A 13 -30.31 -8.47 -1.44
C CYS A 13 -30.63 -7.48 -2.56
N ALA A 14 -31.20 -6.33 -2.23
CA ALA A 14 -31.48 -5.27 -3.21
C ALA A 14 -30.22 -4.75 -3.89
N LEU A 15 -29.08 -4.72 -3.18
CA LEU A 15 -27.76 -4.37 -3.71
C LEU A 15 -27.10 -5.53 -4.50
N GLY A 16 -27.76 -6.68 -4.65
CA GLY A 16 -27.22 -7.84 -5.38
C GLY A 16 -26.07 -8.57 -4.66
N LEU A 17 -25.85 -8.29 -3.37
CA LEU A 17 -24.78 -8.92 -2.58
C LEU A 17 -25.25 -10.24 -1.94
N LEU A 18 -26.53 -10.34 -1.63
CA LEU A 18 -27.16 -11.56 -1.12
C LEU A 18 -28.31 -12.02 -2.03
N ARG A 19 -28.74 -13.27 -1.82
CA ARG A 19 -29.95 -13.85 -2.37
C ARG A 19 -30.80 -14.35 -1.21
N LYS A 20 -32.12 -14.14 -1.27
CA LYS A 20 -33.08 -14.62 -0.28
C LYS A 20 -33.93 -15.74 -0.89
N ALA A 21 -34.12 -16.82 -0.13
CA ALA A 21 -35.05 -17.91 -0.43
C ALA A 21 -35.82 -18.25 0.85
N GLY A 22 -37.09 -17.91 0.90
CA GLY A 22 -37.85 -17.95 2.16
C GLY A 22 -37.18 -17.08 3.23
N ASN A 23 -36.87 -17.67 4.38
CA ASN A 23 -36.19 -17.02 5.50
C ASN A 23 -34.64 -17.23 5.50
N ARG A 24 -34.09 -17.78 4.42
CA ARG A 24 -32.64 -18.03 4.32
C ARG A 24 -31.96 -17.05 3.39
N PHE A 25 -30.75 -16.62 3.78
CA PHE A 25 -29.90 -15.74 3.00
C PHE A 25 -28.61 -16.45 2.62
N ALA A 26 -28.13 -16.19 1.40
CA ALA A 26 -26.88 -16.72 0.89
C ALA A 26 -26.12 -15.64 0.11
N ASN A 27 -24.79 -15.75 0.04
CA ASN A 27 -23.97 -14.85 -0.75
C ASN A 27 -24.35 -14.97 -2.24
N ALA A 28 -24.61 -13.84 -2.90
CA ALA A 28 -24.72 -13.78 -4.35
C ALA A 28 -23.33 -14.05 -4.99
N PRO A 29 -23.26 -14.39 -6.31
CA PRO A 29 -22.00 -14.71 -6.97
C PRO A 29 -20.91 -13.65 -6.78
N LEU A 30 -21.27 -12.38 -6.89
CA LEU A 30 -20.36 -11.26 -6.70
C LEU A 30 -19.77 -11.24 -5.25
N ALA A 31 -20.64 -11.36 -4.24
CA ALA A 31 -20.18 -11.39 -2.85
C ALA A 31 -19.34 -12.64 -2.56
N ARG A 32 -19.71 -13.80 -3.12
CA ARG A 32 -18.95 -15.06 -2.99
C ARG A 32 -17.55 -14.93 -3.58
N ARG A 33 -17.41 -14.21 -4.69
CA ARG A 33 -16.15 -14.01 -5.39
C ARG A 33 -15.24 -13.02 -4.66
N PHE A 34 -15.78 -11.85 -4.27
CA PHE A 34 -14.99 -10.71 -3.84
C PHE A 34 -15.03 -10.43 -2.32
N LEU A 35 -16.04 -10.94 -1.60
CA LEU A 35 -16.25 -10.58 -0.18
C LEU A 35 -16.04 -11.74 0.80
N VAL A 36 -15.71 -12.92 0.30
CA VAL A 36 -15.43 -14.10 1.16
C VAL A 36 -13.92 -14.25 1.32
N ALA A 37 -13.45 -14.18 2.57
CA ALA A 37 -12.04 -14.37 2.90
C ALA A 37 -11.52 -15.74 2.39
N GLY A 38 -10.27 -15.77 1.94
CA GLY A 38 -9.65 -16.97 1.38
C GLY A 38 -9.92 -17.21 -0.11
N ARG A 39 -10.81 -16.44 -0.75
CA ARG A 39 -10.97 -16.49 -2.20
C ARG A 39 -9.83 -15.75 -2.91
N PRO A 40 -9.40 -16.20 -4.11
CA PRO A 40 -8.30 -15.57 -4.85
C PRO A 40 -8.51 -14.08 -5.14
N GLU A 41 -9.75 -13.66 -5.33
CA GLU A 41 -10.13 -12.30 -5.68
C GLU A 41 -10.71 -11.52 -4.48
N TYR A 42 -10.57 -12.05 -3.26
CA TYR A 42 -11.06 -11.40 -2.04
C TYR A 42 -10.46 -10.00 -1.89
N LEU A 43 -11.33 -9.00 -1.73
CA LEU A 43 -10.96 -7.60 -1.55
C LEU A 43 -10.57 -7.32 -0.09
N ALA A 44 -9.41 -7.81 0.33
CA ALA A 44 -8.91 -7.66 1.69
C ALA A 44 -8.75 -6.19 2.13
N GLY A 45 -8.56 -5.27 1.19
CA GLY A 45 -8.48 -3.83 1.41
C GLY A 45 -9.78 -3.16 1.88
N LEU A 46 -10.94 -3.82 1.76
CA LEU A 46 -12.21 -3.30 2.27
C LEU A 46 -12.18 -3.05 3.79
N GLY A 47 -11.44 -3.86 4.55
CA GLY A 47 -11.25 -3.64 5.98
C GLY A 47 -10.58 -2.30 6.29
N HIS A 48 -9.65 -1.86 5.45
CA HIS A 48 -9.04 -0.54 5.58
C HIS A 48 -10.04 0.59 5.28
N ARG A 49 -10.86 0.46 4.24
CA ARG A 49 -11.91 1.44 3.91
C ARG A 49 -12.94 1.56 5.04
N ALA A 50 -13.37 0.43 5.59
CA ALA A 50 -14.26 0.42 6.75
C ALA A 50 -13.63 1.12 7.99
N ALA A 51 -12.33 0.92 8.22
CA ALA A 51 -11.62 1.61 9.31
C ALA A 51 -11.49 3.13 9.09
N GLN A 52 -11.50 3.60 7.84
CA GLN A 52 -11.46 5.03 7.52
C GLN A 52 -12.79 5.73 7.76
N TRP A 53 -13.90 5.02 7.88
CA TRP A 53 -15.24 5.60 8.09
C TRP A 53 -15.28 6.61 9.23
N ARG A 54 -14.69 6.26 10.38
CA ARG A 54 -14.65 7.14 11.56
C ARG A 54 -13.90 8.45 11.28
N SER A 55 -12.82 8.38 10.52
CA SER A 55 -12.04 9.58 10.15
C SER A 55 -12.84 10.48 9.23
N TRP A 56 -13.53 9.91 8.24
CA TRP A 56 -14.40 10.65 7.33
C TRP A 56 -15.66 11.20 8.01
N ALA A 57 -16.24 10.48 8.97
CA ALA A 57 -17.36 10.97 9.77
C ALA A 57 -17.01 12.23 10.58
N ALA A 58 -15.72 12.44 10.89
CA ALA A 58 -15.24 13.64 11.58
C ALA A 58 -14.85 14.80 10.63
N LEU A 59 -15.18 14.74 9.34
CA LEU A 59 -14.78 15.75 8.34
C LEU A 59 -15.25 17.16 8.69
N THR A 60 -16.51 17.32 9.12
CA THR A 60 -17.06 18.63 9.52
C THR A 60 -16.22 19.27 10.63
N GLU A 61 -15.83 18.47 11.63
CA GLU A 61 -15.01 18.97 12.73
C GLU A 61 -13.57 19.30 12.28
N ALA A 62 -13.00 18.48 11.39
CA ALA A 62 -11.69 18.73 10.80
C ALA A 62 -11.67 20.08 10.03
N VAL A 63 -12.72 20.36 9.27
CA VAL A 63 -12.86 21.64 8.54
C VAL A 63 -12.99 22.82 9.49
N ARG A 64 -13.78 22.70 10.54
CA ARG A 64 -13.95 23.78 11.54
C ARG A 64 -12.66 24.10 12.29
N ARG A 65 -11.89 23.08 12.64
CA ARG A 65 -10.64 23.25 13.38
C ARG A 65 -9.42 23.53 12.50
N GLY A 66 -9.53 23.37 11.19
CA GLY A 66 -8.40 23.50 10.26
C GLY A 66 -7.35 22.38 10.40
N THR A 67 -7.69 21.29 11.08
CA THR A 67 -6.79 20.17 11.32
C THR A 67 -7.52 18.84 11.35
N ALA A 68 -6.91 17.80 10.80
CA ALA A 68 -7.47 16.46 10.85
C ALA A 68 -7.49 15.92 12.30
N PRO A 69 -8.49 15.11 12.68
CA PRO A 69 -8.49 14.41 13.96
C PRO A 69 -7.22 13.58 14.13
N ALA A 70 -6.69 13.53 15.36
CA ALA A 70 -5.54 12.69 15.69
C ALA A 70 -5.93 11.20 15.56
N VAL A 71 -5.67 10.62 14.40
CA VAL A 71 -5.88 9.19 14.15
C VAL A 71 -4.55 8.48 14.12
N ARG A 72 -4.42 7.42 14.93
CA ARG A 72 -3.22 6.58 14.92
C ARG A 72 -3.02 6.00 13.51
N PRO A 73 -1.83 6.18 12.89
CA PRO A 73 -1.55 5.65 11.55
C PRO A 73 -1.84 4.15 11.47
N ALA A 74 -2.43 3.69 10.37
CA ALA A 74 -2.84 2.29 10.20
C ALA A 74 -1.65 1.32 10.35
N VAL A 75 -0.47 1.70 9.89
CA VAL A 75 0.79 0.95 10.02
C VAL A 75 1.22 0.72 11.48
N ARG A 76 0.83 1.63 12.39
CA ARG A 76 1.09 1.52 13.84
C ARG A 76 -0.13 1.04 14.63
N GLY A 77 -1.18 0.58 13.95
CA GLY A 77 -2.36 -0.04 14.53
C GLY A 77 -2.12 -1.47 15.03
N ASP A 78 -3.19 -2.13 15.43
CA ASP A 78 -3.16 -3.57 15.68
C ASP A 78 -2.88 -4.36 14.38
N GLU A 79 -2.57 -5.64 14.51
CA GLU A 79 -2.21 -6.49 13.36
C GLU A 79 -3.33 -6.56 12.32
N LYS A 80 -4.59 -6.66 12.71
CA LYS A 80 -5.76 -6.72 11.81
C LYS A 80 -5.85 -5.46 10.96
N ARG A 81 -5.70 -4.29 11.59
CA ARG A 81 -5.75 -2.99 10.92
C ARG A 81 -4.54 -2.80 9.98
N ARG A 82 -3.37 -3.22 10.41
CA ARG A 82 -2.13 -3.18 9.61
C ARG A 82 -2.22 -4.08 8.38
N ARG A 83 -2.70 -5.33 8.55
CA ARG A 83 -2.94 -6.26 7.42
C ARG A 83 -3.94 -5.70 6.42
N ALA A 84 -5.06 -5.13 6.89
CA ALA A 84 -6.06 -4.51 6.02
C ALA A 84 -5.50 -3.31 5.24
N PHE A 85 -4.67 -2.49 5.88
CA PHE A 85 -3.99 -1.37 5.23
C PHE A 85 -3.02 -1.85 4.14
N ILE A 86 -2.12 -2.78 4.46
CA ILE A 86 -1.14 -3.31 3.49
C ILE A 86 -1.85 -4.02 2.33
N ALA A 87 -2.95 -4.74 2.60
CA ALA A 87 -3.75 -5.35 1.54
C ALA A 87 -4.35 -4.29 0.59
N ALA A 88 -4.91 -3.20 1.12
CA ALA A 88 -5.43 -2.10 0.31
C ALA A 88 -4.35 -1.43 -0.56
N MET A 89 -3.16 -1.22 0.03
CA MET A 89 -2.01 -0.67 -0.70
C MET A 89 -1.51 -1.65 -1.77
N HIS A 90 -1.48 -2.94 -1.46
CA HIS A 90 -1.10 -3.98 -2.42
C HIS A 90 -2.06 -4.03 -3.62
N GLU A 91 -3.37 -4.04 -3.39
CA GLU A 91 -4.40 -4.07 -4.45
C GLU A 91 -4.20 -2.93 -5.45
N ARG A 92 -3.83 -1.76 -4.97
CA ARG A 92 -3.54 -0.60 -5.80
C ARG A 92 -2.19 -0.71 -6.50
N ALA A 93 -1.13 -1.00 -5.72
CA ALA A 93 0.24 -1.03 -6.21
C ALA A 93 0.45 -2.12 -7.28
N ARG A 94 -0.18 -3.29 -7.15
CA ARG A 94 -0.06 -4.38 -8.13
C ARG A 94 -0.54 -4.02 -9.54
N LEU A 95 -1.43 -3.03 -9.67
CA LEU A 95 -1.90 -2.52 -10.96
C LEU A 95 -0.95 -1.45 -11.53
N GLN A 96 -0.36 -0.64 -10.67
CA GLN A 96 0.51 0.48 -11.07
C GLN A 96 1.96 0.06 -11.27
N ALA A 97 2.48 -0.84 -10.44
CA ALA A 97 3.88 -1.19 -10.41
C ALA A 97 4.42 -1.75 -11.75
N PRO A 98 3.72 -2.62 -12.49
CA PRO A 98 4.18 -3.06 -13.81
C PRO A 98 4.25 -1.92 -14.83
N LEU A 99 3.31 -0.97 -14.77
CA LEU A 99 3.27 0.18 -15.67
C LEU A 99 4.43 1.15 -15.42
N ILE A 100 4.79 1.34 -14.15
CA ILE A 100 5.95 2.16 -13.77
C ILE A 100 7.24 1.44 -14.14
N ALA A 101 7.38 0.16 -13.79
CA ALA A 101 8.57 -0.62 -14.13
C ALA A 101 8.86 -0.63 -15.64
N ALA A 102 7.82 -0.69 -16.48
CA ALA A 102 7.95 -0.64 -17.94
C ALA A 102 8.41 0.73 -18.50
N ARG A 103 8.31 1.79 -17.71
CA ARG A 103 8.73 3.15 -18.10
C ARG A 103 10.13 3.53 -17.62
N LEU A 104 10.71 2.72 -16.74
CA LEU A 104 12.04 2.97 -16.20
C LEU A 104 13.10 2.32 -17.10
N ASP A 105 14.18 3.03 -17.33
CA ASP A 105 15.38 2.40 -17.89
C ASP A 105 16.08 1.58 -16.80
N LEU A 106 15.85 0.28 -16.84
CA LEU A 106 16.45 -0.68 -15.91
C LEU A 106 17.69 -1.38 -16.49
N SER A 107 18.19 -0.95 -17.65
CA SER A 107 19.27 -1.64 -18.38
C SER A 107 20.54 -1.78 -17.53
N ARG A 108 20.88 -0.79 -16.73
CA ARG A 108 22.02 -0.75 -15.83
C ARG A 108 21.71 -1.17 -14.40
N ALA A 109 20.43 -1.26 -14.02
CA ALA A 109 20.00 -1.51 -12.64
C ALA A 109 20.39 -2.95 -12.21
N ARG A 110 21.11 -3.04 -11.10
CA ARG A 110 21.54 -4.28 -10.43
C ARG A 110 21.00 -4.35 -9.02
N ARG A 111 21.00 -3.24 -8.29
CA ARG A 111 20.64 -3.14 -6.88
C ARG A 111 19.70 -1.97 -6.65
N CYS A 112 18.42 -2.22 -6.48
CA CYS A 112 17.41 -1.20 -6.20
C CYS A 112 17.08 -1.14 -4.70
N LEU A 113 16.85 0.08 -4.20
CA LEU A 113 16.32 0.36 -2.87
C LEU A 113 14.86 0.81 -3.00
N ASP A 114 13.92 0.02 -2.47
CA ASP A 114 12.47 0.34 -2.41
C ASP A 114 12.13 0.86 -1.01
N ILE A 115 12.04 2.19 -0.86
CA ILE A 115 11.87 2.86 0.44
C ILE A 115 10.38 2.99 0.77
N GLY A 116 9.95 2.36 1.87
CA GLY A 116 8.55 2.25 2.22
C GLY A 116 7.81 1.27 1.31
N GLY A 117 8.48 0.16 0.94
CA GLY A 117 8.02 -0.78 -0.08
C GLY A 117 6.72 -1.52 0.25
N GLY A 118 6.21 -1.42 1.49
CA GLY A 118 4.92 -1.97 1.89
C GLY A 118 4.82 -3.48 1.66
N SER A 119 3.95 -3.90 0.76
CA SER A 119 3.80 -5.31 0.37
C SER A 119 4.88 -5.83 -0.58
N GLY A 120 5.77 -4.97 -1.07
CA GLY A 120 6.77 -5.30 -2.08
C GLY A 120 6.22 -5.39 -3.51
N ALA A 121 5.06 -4.81 -3.79
CA ALA A 121 4.47 -4.87 -5.13
C ALA A 121 5.37 -4.23 -6.19
N PHE A 122 5.98 -3.07 -5.89
CA PHE A 122 6.95 -2.42 -6.78
C PHE A 122 8.26 -3.21 -6.87
N ALA A 123 8.81 -3.65 -5.75
CA ALA A 123 10.00 -4.51 -5.73
C ALA A 123 9.81 -5.76 -6.61
N MET A 124 8.65 -6.42 -6.49
CA MET A 124 8.34 -7.60 -7.32
C MET A 124 8.20 -7.26 -8.81
N ALA A 125 7.58 -6.13 -9.14
CA ALA A 125 7.42 -5.70 -10.53
C ALA A 125 8.78 -5.36 -11.16
N LEU A 126 9.65 -4.64 -10.46
CA LEU A 126 11.02 -4.32 -10.89
C LEU A 126 11.84 -5.59 -11.11
N CYS A 127 11.79 -6.55 -10.18
CA CYS A 127 12.45 -7.84 -10.35
C CYS A 127 11.96 -8.61 -11.58
N ARG A 128 10.66 -8.58 -11.89
CA ARG A 128 10.11 -9.24 -13.10
C ARG A 128 10.53 -8.54 -14.37
N ALA A 129 10.55 -7.19 -14.36
CA ALA A 129 10.96 -6.41 -15.52
C ALA A 129 12.46 -6.56 -15.84
N ARG A 130 13.31 -6.77 -14.82
CA ARG A 130 14.76 -6.93 -15.01
C ARG A 130 15.25 -8.21 -14.30
N PRO A 131 15.58 -9.29 -15.04
CA PRO A 131 15.98 -10.57 -14.47
C PRO A 131 17.21 -10.53 -13.55
N GLY A 132 18.19 -9.67 -13.78
CA GLY A 132 19.40 -9.55 -12.95
C GLY A 132 19.27 -8.62 -11.74
N LEU A 133 18.14 -7.92 -11.57
CA LEU A 133 17.95 -6.94 -10.51
C LEU A 133 17.66 -7.61 -9.16
N ARG A 134 18.35 -7.18 -8.12
CA ARG A 134 18.00 -7.43 -6.71
C ARG A 134 17.40 -6.18 -6.08
N VAL A 135 16.40 -6.34 -5.22
CA VAL A 135 15.77 -5.21 -4.55
C VAL A 135 15.91 -5.37 -3.04
N THR A 136 16.35 -4.30 -2.37
CA THR A 136 16.26 -4.18 -0.91
C THR A 136 14.98 -3.41 -0.59
N LEU A 137 14.01 -4.10 -0.01
CA LEU A 137 12.77 -3.51 0.48
C LEU A 137 13.00 -2.99 1.90
N PHE A 138 12.91 -1.67 2.05
CA PHE A 138 13.02 -1.00 3.34
C PHE A 138 11.64 -0.59 3.84
N ASP A 139 11.27 -1.01 5.04
CA ASP A 139 10.03 -0.58 5.70
C ASP A 139 10.12 -0.77 7.21
N LEU A 140 9.09 -0.33 7.94
CA LEU A 140 8.97 -0.52 9.38
C LEU A 140 9.06 -2.02 9.76
N PRO A 141 9.66 -2.35 10.91
CA PRO A 141 9.77 -3.74 11.36
C PRO A 141 8.43 -4.50 11.33
N GLU A 142 7.34 -3.80 11.69
CA GLU A 142 5.99 -4.36 11.72
C GLU A 142 5.41 -4.67 10.32
N ILE A 143 5.99 -4.08 9.28
CA ILE A 143 5.59 -4.28 7.88
C ILE A 143 6.41 -5.37 7.21
N ILE A 144 7.67 -5.53 7.59
CA ILE A 144 8.60 -6.49 6.96
C ILE A 144 8.04 -7.93 6.98
N GLY A 145 7.38 -8.35 8.08
CA GLY A 145 6.75 -9.66 8.14
C GLY A 145 5.68 -9.85 7.06
N LEU A 146 4.82 -8.84 6.88
CA LEU A 146 3.78 -8.85 5.85
C LEU A 146 4.38 -8.79 4.44
N ALA A 147 5.41 -7.96 4.23
CA ALA A 147 6.12 -7.89 2.96
C ALA A 147 6.64 -9.27 2.52
N ARG A 148 7.28 -10.01 3.46
CA ARG A 148 7.78 -11.36 3.20
C ARG A 148 6.67 -12.31 2.76
N GLU A 149 5.49 -12.27 3.38
CA GLU A 149 4.34 -13.08 2.99
C GLU A 149 3.90 -12.83 1.53
N TYR A 150 3.82 -11.55 1.11
CA TYR A 150 3.47 -11.19 -0.26
C TYR A 150 4.55 -11.59 -1.26
N VAL A 151 5.81 -11.34 -0.96
CA VAL A 151 6.97 -11.67 -1.80
C VAL A 151 7.10 -13.19 -1.94
N ALA A 152 6.86 -13.98 -0.88
CA ALA A 152 6.85 -15.44 -0.93
C ALA A 152 5.76 -15.97 -1.89
N ARG A 153 4.53 -15.43 -1.80
CA ARG A 153 3.46 -15.76 -2.77
C ARG A 153 3.84 -15.37 -4.20
N GLY A 154 4.60 -14.28 -4.36
CA GLY A 154 5.16 -13.84 -5.64
C GLY A 154 6.34 -14.68 -6.15
N ARG A 155 6.86 -15.63 -5.35
CA ARG A 155 8.04 -16.49 -5.64
C ARG A 155 9.31 -15.70 -5.91
N LEU A 156 9.54 -14.61 -5.16
CA LEU A 156 10.68 -13.69 -5.35
C LEU A 156 11.55 -13.51 -4.10
N LEU A 157 11.43 -14.38 -3.08
CA LEU A 157 12.24 -14.30 -1.85
C LEU A 157 13.77 -14.33 -2.12
N GLY A 158 14.21 -15.04 -3.15
CA GLY A 158 15.64 -15.10 -3.52
C GLY A 158 16.17 -13.83 -4.21
N ARG A 159 15.30 -12.85 -4.51
CA ARG A 159 15.66 -11.63 -5.24
C ARG A 159 15.33 -10.34 -4.51
N ILE A 160 14.61 -10.44 -3.39
CA ILE A 160 14.20 -9.29 -2.57
C ILE A 160 14.74 -9.50 -1.16
N ASP A 161 15.66 -8.63 -0.76
CA ASP A 161 16.18 -8.52 0.59
C ASP A 161 15.30 -7.58 1.40
N PHE A 162 15.27 -7.72 2.73
CA PHE A 162 14.41 -6.93 3.60
C PHE A 162 15.23 -6.22 4.66
N LEU A 163 15.08 -4.92 4.72
CA LEU A 163 15.73 -4.05 5.67
C LEU A 163 14.68 -3.33 6.54
N ALA A 164 14.67 -3.64 7.83
CA ALA A 164 13.75 -3.03 8.76
C ALA A 164 14.26 -1.68 9.26
N GLY A 165 13.42 -0.64 9.26
CA GLY A 165 13.77 0.67 9.78
C GLY A 165 12.66 1.72 9.61
N ASP A 166 12.85 2.88 10.22
CA ASP A 166 11.99 4.05 10.00
C ASP A 166 12.73 5.04 9.09
N PHE A 167 12.23 5.28 7.89
CA PHE A 167 12.82 6.21 6.92
C PHE A 167 12.94 7.66 7.43
N ARG A 168 12.31 7.97 8.56
CA ARG A 168 12.45 9.30 9.21
C ARG A 168 13.74 9.42 10.01
N ARG A 169 14.35 8.31 10.45
CA ARG A 169 15.43 8.29 11.43
C ARG A 169 16.73 7.65 10.94
N GLY A 170 16.68 6.64 10.08
CA GLY A 170 17.84 5.84 9.68
C GLY A 170 18.40 6.18 8.29
N GLY A 171 19.61 5.68 8.03
CA GLY A 171 20.17 5.58 6.70
C GLY A 171 19.74 4.26 6.03
N PHE A 172 19.97 4.17 4.74
CA PHE A 172 19.56 3.01 3.93
C PHE A 172 20.73 2.10 3.54
N GLY A 173 21.94 2.38 4.05
CA GLY A 173 23.18 1.80 3.53
C GLY A 173 23.62 2.50 2.24
N SER A 174 24.40 1.79 1.42
CA SER A 174 24.95 2.33 0.17
C SER A 174 25.11 1.25 -0.91
N GLY A 175 25.54 1.66 -2.11
CA GLY A 175 25.82 0.75 -3.22
C GLY A 175 24.54 0.32 -3.96
N PHE A 176 23.51 1.15 -3.96
CA PHE A 176 22.37 1.03 -4.85
C PHE A 176 22.60 1.87 -6.11
N ASP A 177 22.09 1.39 -7.23
CA ASP A 177 22.11 2.04 -8.53
C ASP A 177 20.72 2.50 -8.99
N LEU A 178 19.72 2.30 -8.15
CA LEU A 178 18.35 2.78 -8.30
C LEU A 178 17.70 2.91 -6.91
N ALA A 179 16.98 3.99 -6.66
CA ALA A 179 16.10 4.08 -5.50
C ALA A 179 14.68 4.48 -5.91
N LEU A 180 13.69 3.94 -5.19
CA LEU A 180 12.27 4.21 -5.41
C LEU A 180 11.61 4.72 -4.12
N LEU A 181 10.86 5.81 -4.24
CA LEU A 181 9.90 6.32 -3.27
C LEU A 181 8.51 6.29 -3.91
N SER A 182 7.68 5.32 -3.55
CA SER A 182 6.33 5.20 -4.10
C SER A 182 5.27 5.44 -3.03
N ALA A 183 4.43 6.46 -3.24
CA ALA A 183 3.35 6.87 -2.33
C ALA A 183 3.85 7.18 -0.90
N ILE A 184 4.96 7.90 -0.79
CA ILE A 184 5.62 8.25 0.48
C ILE A 184 5.65 9.76 0.72
N VAL A 185 5.99 10.56 -0.32
CA VAL A 185 6.28 11.98 -0.12
C VAL A 185 5.03 12.80 0.24
N HIS A 186 3.84 12.36 -0.17
CA HIS A 186 2.58 13.00 0.18
C HIS A 186 2.26 12.99 1.69
N MET A 187 2.87 12.08 2.45
CA MET A 187 2.65 11.96 3.90
C MET A 187 3.49 12.93 4.73
N ASN A 188 4.44 13.61 4.13
CA ASN A 188 5.45 14.39 4.81
C ASN A 188 5.36 15.87 4.43
N GLY A 189 5.80 16.75 5.32
CA GLY A 189 6.03 18.15 4.99
C GLY A 189 7.32 18.35 4.17
N ALA A 190 7.46 19.52 3.56
CA ALA A 190 8.58 19.83 2.66
C ALA A 190 9.98 19.60 3.30
N GLY A 191 10.18 20.01 4.56
CA GLY A 191 11.45 19.80 5.28
C GLY A 191 11.75 18.32 5.54
N GLN A 192 10.73 17.51 5.80
CA GLN A 192 10.88 16.07 5.98
C GLN A 192 11.24 15.39 4.66
N ASN A 193 10.58 15.79 3.56
CA ASN A 193 10.88 15.28 2.22
C ASN A 193 12.31 15.64 1.78
N ARG A 194 12.77 16.88 2.02
CA ARG A 194 14.17 17.24 1.73
C ARG A 194 15.15 16.32 2.43
N ARG A 195 14.95 16.03 3.72
CA ARG A 195 15.82 15.12 4.48
C ARG A 195 15.72 13.67 3.98
N LEU A 196 14.52 13.21 3.62
CA LEU A 196 14.33 11.86 3.09
C LEU A 196 15.02 11.69 1.75
N ILE A 197 14.83 12.63 0.82
CA ILE A 197 15.44 12.64 -0.51
C ILE A 197 16.97 12.70 -0.40
N ALA A 198 17.52 13.55 0.46
CA ALA A 198 18.96 13.63 0.68
C ALA A 198 19.56 12.30 1.18
N ARG A 199 18.86 11.60 2.09
CA ARG A 199 19.31 10.27 2.56
C ARG A 199 19.15 9.19 1.50
N ALA A 200 18.10 9.24 0.69
CA ALA A 200 17.93 8.31 -0.44
C ALA A 200 19.03 8.52 -1.48
N ALA A 201 19.35 9.77 -1.80
CA ALA A 201 20.45 10.12 -2.71
C ALA A 201 21.82 9.67 -2.17
N ALA A 202 22.06 9.79 -0.85
CA ALA A 202 23.30 9.31 -0.24
C ALA A 202 23.48 7.78 -0.29
N ALA A 203 22.42 7.02 -0.54
CA ALA A 203 22.50 5.57 -0.74
C ALA A 203 22.88 5.17 -2.18
N LEU A 204 22.80 6.13 -3.12
CA LEU A 204 23.10 5.98 -4.54
C LEU A 204 24.51 6.46 -4.86
N ALA A 205 25.09 5.96 -5.95
CA ALA A 205 26.28 6.58 -6.52
C ALA A 205 25.91 7.87 -7.30
N PRO A 206 26.84 8.82 -7.46
CA PRO A 206 26.58 10.03 -8.23
C PRO A 206 26.11 9.71 -9.66
N GLY A 207 24.97 10.29 -10.04
CA GLY A 207 24.35 10.07 -11.35
C GLY A 207 23.31 8.96 -11.40
N ASP A 208 23.20 8.14 -10.37
CA ASP A 208 22.16 7.09 -10.31
C ASP A 208 20.77 7.67 -9.99
N PRO A 209 19.70 7.10 -10.56
CA PRO A 209 18.37 7.66 -10.47
C PRO A 209 17.67 7.40 -9.13
N LEU A 210 17.06 8.46 -8.58
CA LEU A 210 16.02 8.39 -7.55
C LEU A 210 14.66 8.60 -8.21
N VAL A 211 13.83 7.58 -8.22
CA VAL A 211 12.47 7.62 -8.77
C VAL A 211 11.47 7.97 -7.68
N ILE A 212 10.64 8.98 -7.92
CA ILE A 212 9.54 9.34 -7.04
C ILE A 212 8.23 9.17 -7.81
N GLN A 213 7.36 8.29 -7.31
CA GLN A 213 6.01 8.09 -7.82
C GLN A 213 5.02 8.47 -6.74
N ASP A 214 4.25 9.52 -6.95
CA ASP A 214 3.30 10.00 -5.94
C ASP A 214 2.16 10.82 -6.58
N PHE A 215 1.26 11.32 -5.74
CA PHE A 215 0.21 12.25 -6.12
C PHE A 215 0.79 13.64 -6.22
N ILE A 216 0.82 14.18 -7.43
CA ILE A 216 1.25 15.54 -7.68
C ILE A 216 0.02 16.33 -8.13
N MET A 217 -0.31 17.35 -7.38
CA MET A 217 -1.37 18.28 -7.74
C MET A 217 -0.81 19.34 -8.70
N ASP A 218 -1.66 19.83 -9.59
CA ASP A 218 -1.32 20.97 -10.41
C ASP A 218 -1.14 22.26 -9.56
N PRO A 219 -0.61 23.37 -10.12
CA PRO A 219 -0.43 24.62 -9.40
C PRO A 219 -1.75 25.19 -8.82
N SER A 220 -2.87 24.94 -9.49
CA SER A 220 -4.19 25.41 -9.02
C SER A 220 -4.72 24.58 -7.85
N ARG A 221 -4.15 23.40 -7.58
CA ARG A 221 -4.59 22.40 -6.60
C ARG A 221 -6.02 21.87 -6.83
N THR A 222 -6.48 21.90 -8.07
CA THR A 222 -7.81 21.44 -8.47
C THR A 222 -7.79 20.14 -9.27
N ARG A 223 -6.60 19.72 -9.73
CA ARG A 223 -6.37 18.49 -10.52
C ARG A 223 -5.18 17.70 -9.99
#